data_c6c12dd973003c17b85066f42ab4134f
#
_entry.id   c6c12dd973003c17b85066f42ab4134f
#
_cell.length_a   1.000
_cell.length_b   1.000
_cell.length_c   1.000
_cell.angle_alpha   90.00
_cell.angle_beta   90.00
_cell.angle_gamma   90.00
#
_symmetry.space_group_name_H-M   'P 1'
#
loop_
_entity.id
_entity.type
_entity.pdbx_description
1 polymer ?
#
loop_
_entity_poly.entity_id
_entity_poly.type
_entity_poly.pdbx_seq_one_letter_code
_entity_poly.pdbx_strand_id
1 'polypeptide(L)'
;PNNVASRLYIFGTKGSAVGSLIWIFLLVGVLAVGTVQLGNAILYAFGWNATWERWVLFVGISCVWIFMALFGTKVIARMNAAFVVALFCVMGYVVYLIAANGQMGDALTHGVMIPGVEVGQGFAYGVNYAIMTSGLLALFAGDFTRYARKESDLIPIAGVGSLFAVITYLFGALITYFGFSQAVEYFSAQGYDATGAAHAAITNPGISLVLAAGGVGLAIICLSQMKVETSNSIGGANAVTNLFDSLFGVKLSW
;
A
#
# COMPACT_ATOMS: atom_id res chain seq x y z
N PRO A 1 24.59 -2.52 4.40
CA PRO A 1 23.88 -2.88 5.62
C PRO A 1 22.38 -2.79 5.40
N ASN A 2 21.64 -3.77 5.90
CA ASN A 2 20.19 -3.70 5.90
C ASN A 2 19.70 -2.79 7.05
N ASN A 3 18.40 -2.53 7.10
CA ASN A 3 17.80 -1.63 8.08
C ASN A 3 18.07 -2.06 9.53
N VAL A 4 18.13 -3.37 9.79
CA VAL A 4 18.47 -3.94 11.09
C VAL A 4 19.93 -3.63 11.48
N ALA A 5 20.87 -3.83 10.55
CA ALA A 5 22.27 -3.54 10.78
C ALA A 5 22.51 -2.04 11.03
N SER A 6 21.83 -1.15 10.30
CA SER A 6 21.93 0.30 10.53
C SER A 6 21.45 0.68 11.93
N ARG A 7 20.36 0.08 12.40
CA ARG A 7 19.85 0.33 13.77
C ARG A 7 20.78 -0.20 14.85
N LEU A 8 21.40 -1.36 14.63
CA LEU A 8 22.42 -1.90 15.55
C LEU A 8 23.61 -0.95 15.70
N TYR A 9 24.07 -0.36 14.58
CA TYR A 9 25.17 0.61 14.61
C TYR A 9 24.83 1.90 15.37
N ILE A 10 23.60 2.41 15.18
CA ILE A 10 23.20 3.72 15.73
C ILE A 10 22.76 3.60 17.19
N PHE A 11 21.97 2.58 17.52
CA PHE A 11 21.26 2.47 18.81
C PHE A 11 21.79 1.33 19.70
N GLY A 12 22.76 0.56 19.23
CA GLY A 12 23.24 -0.62 19.93
C GLY A 12 22.20 -1.74 19.98
N THR A 13 22.53 -2.83 20.67
CA THR A 13 21.70 -4.05 20.72
C THR A 13 20.32 -3.79 21.33
N LYS A 14 20.26 -3.12 22.49
CA LYS A 14 18.99 -2.84 23.20
C LYS A 14 18.10 -1.87 22.42
N GLY A 15 18.67 -0.81 21.87
CA GLY A 15 17.93 0.17 21.06
C GLY A 15 17.43 -0.45 19.74
N SER A 16 18.21 -1.34 19.14
CA SER A 16 17.79 -2.10 17.96
C SER A 16 16.62 -3.03 18.26
N ALA A 17 16.57 -3.66 19.46
CA ALA A 17 15.42 -4.47 19.86
C ALA A 17 14.13 -3.65 19.96
N VAL A 18 14.18 -2.47 20.60
CA VAL A 18 13.02 -1.56 20.68
C VAL A 18 12.58 -1.12 19.28
N GLY A 19 13.52 -0.73 18.42
CA GLY A 19 13.22 -0.37 17.04
C GLY A 19 12.61 -1.53 16.25
N SER A 20 13.03 -2.77 16.49
CA SER A 20 12.44 -3.95 15.86
C SER A 20 11.02 -4.23 16.34
N LEU A 21 10.74 -4.03 17.62
CA LEU A 21 9.39 -4.19 18.17
C LEU A 21 8.42 -3.19 17.53
N ILE A 22 8.79 -1.91 17.47
CA ILE A 22 7.99 -0.88 16.79
C ILE A 22 7.76 -1.26 15.33
N TRP A 23 8.81 -1.74 14.66
CA TRP A 23 8.77 -2.13 13.26
C TRP A 23 7.83 -3.31 12.99
N ILE A 24 7.81 -4.31 13.87
CA ILE A 24 6.88 -5.45 13.79
C ILE A 24 5.43 -4.96 13.84
N PHE A 25 5.08 -4.13 14.82
CA PHE A 25 3.71 -3.59 14.92
C PHE A 25 3.31 -2.78 13.68
N LEU A 26 4.21 -1.94 13.19
CA LEU A 26 3.96 -1.14 12.00
C LEU A 26 3.71 -2.02 10.78
N LEU A 27 4.56 -3.02 10.54
CA LEU A 27 4.45 -3.89 9.37
C LEU A 27 3.21 -4.81 9.43
N VAL A 28 2.87 -5.31 10.62
CA VAL A 28 1.61 -6.05 10.80
C VAL A 28 0.40 -5.16 10.47
N GLY A 29 0.42 -3.90 10.90
CA GLY A 29 -0.62 -2.94 10.55
C GLY A 29 -0.74 -2.70 9.04
N VAL A 30 0.38 -2.49 8.36
CA VAL A 30 0.40 -2.31 6.89
C VAL A 30 -0.06 -3.56 6.16
N LEU A 31 0.40 -4.75 6.56
CA LEU A 31 -0.07 -6.03 6.02
C LEU A 31 -1.59 -6.21 6.15
N ALA A 32 -2.14 -5.83 7.30
CA ALA A 32 -3.58 -5.89 7.53
C ALA A 32 -4.34 -4.94 6.58
N VAL A 33 -3.87 -3.70 6.43
CA VAL A 33 -4.48 -2.72 5.53
C VAL A 33 -4.45 -3.21 4.07
N GLY A 34 -3.29 -3.67 3.58
CA GLY A 34 -3.16 -4.18 2.23
C GLY A 34 -4.02 -5.43 1.96
N THR A 35 -4.10 -6.33 2.95
CA THR A 35 -4.97 -7.51 2.88
C THR A 35 -6.45 -7.11 2.78
N VAL A 36 -6.90 -6.12 3.57
CA VAL A 36 -8.28 -5.64 3.54
C VAL A 36 -8.59 -4.93 2.21
N GLN A 37 -7.69 -4.09 1.72
CA GLN A 37 -7.87 -3.39 0.44
C GLN A 37 -8.00 -4.37 -0.73
N LEU A 38 -7.11 -5.36 -0.83
CA LEU A 38 -7.20 -6.41 -1.85
C LEU A 38 -8.44 -7.27 -1.66
N GLY A 39 -8.71 -7.68 -0.44
CA GLY A 39 -9.89 -8.50 -0.13
C GLY A 39 -11.19 -7.82 -0.53
N ASN A 40 -11.37 -6.54 -0.20
CA ASN A 40 -12.56 -5.76 -0.59
C ASN A 40 -12.67 -5.63 -2.12
N ALA A 41 -11.57 -5.44 -2.84
CA ALA A 41 -11.58 -5.41 -4.30
C ALA A 41 -12.02 -6.76 -4.92
N ILE A 42 -11.55 -7.88 -4.35
CA ILE A 42 -11.95 -9.23 -4.77
C ILE A 42 -13.42 -9.49 -4.44
N LEU A 43 -13.86 -9.21 -3.20
CA LEU A 43 -15.25 -9.37 -2.78
C LEU A 43 -16.20 -8.58 -3.68
N TYR A 44 -15.83 -7.34 -4.01
CA TYR A 44 -16.58 -6.51 -4.93
C TYR A 44 -16.64 -7.10 -6.34
N ALA A 45 -15.49 -7.54 -6.89
CA ALA A 45 -15.38 -8.06 -8.24
C ALA A 45 -16.21 -9.34 -8.45
N PHE A 46 -16.32 -10.19 -7.41
CA PHE A 46 -17.05 -11.46 -7.48
C PHE A 46 -18.47 -11.38 -6.88
N GLY A 47 -18.87 -10.24 -6.33
CA GLY A 47 -20.15 -10.07 -5.68
C GLY A 47 -20.33 -10.91 -4.40
N TRP A 48 -19.22 -11.25 -3.74
CA TRP A 48 -19.25 -12.03 -2.50
C TRP A 48 -19.61 -11.16 -1.30
N ASN A 49 -20.61 -11.58 -0.53
CA ASN A 49 -21.14 -10.78 0.56
C ASN A 49 -21.23 -11.55 1.91
N ALA A 50 -21.06 -12.87 1.89
CA ALA A 50 -21.17 -13.67 3.11
C ALA A 50 -19.97 -13.44 4.05
N THR A 51 -20.22 -13.42 5.35
CA THR A 51 -19.16 -13.21 6.36
C THR A 51 -18.07 -14.26 6.29
N TRP A 52 -18.42 -15.53 6.02
CA TRP A 52 -17.45 -16.62 5.91
C TRP A 52 -16.53 -16.46 4.69
N GLU A 53 -17.06 -15.99 3.53
CA GLU A 53 -16.28 -15.70 2.33
C GLU A 53 -15.19 -14.68 2.61
N ARG A 54 -15.54 -13.64 3.36
CA ARG A 54 -14.62 -12.58 3.79
C ARG A 54 -13.48 -13.14 4.65
N TRP A 55 -13.80 -13.97 5.65
CA TRP A 55 -12.78 -14.58 6.51
C TRP A 55 -11.86 -15.53 5.75
N VAL A 56 -12.42 -16.40 4.93
CA VAL A 56 -11.64 -17.36 4.11
C VAL A 56 -10.71 -16.60 3.17
N LEU A 57 -11.21 -15.54 2.53
CA LEU A 57 -10.43 -14.72 1.61
C LEU A 57 -9.27 -14.01 2.33
N PHE A 58 -9.53 -13.35 3.44
CA PHE A 58 -8.49 -12.61 4.17
C PHE A 58 -7.41 -13.53 4.72
N VAL A 59 -7.79 -14.68 5.27
CA VAL A 59 -6.82 -15.69 5.71
C VAL A 59 -6.03 -16.24 4.51
N GLY A 60 -6.70 -16.55 3.40
CA GLY A 60 -6.06 -17.02 2.18
C GLY A 60 -5.04 -16.02 1.62
N ILE A 61 -5.40 -14.75 1.53
CA ILE A 61 -4.50 -13.66 1.10
C ILE A 61 -3.30 -13.56 2.04
N SER A 62 -3.52 -13.60 3.36
CA SER A 62 -2.43 -13.56 4.34
C SER A 62 -1.46 -14.74 4.20
N CYS A 63 -1.97 -15.94 3.93
CA CYS A 63 -1.14 -17.11 3.63
C CYS A 63 -0.31 -16.92 2.35
N VAL A 64 -0.88 -16.27 1.32
CA VAL A 64 -0.15 -15.95 0.08
C VAL A 64 1.01 -15.00 0.37
N TRP A 65 0.84 -13.99 1.22
CA TRP A 65 1.94 -13.08 1.59
C TRP A 65 3.09 -13.81 2.27
N ILE A 66 2.78 -14.70 3.22
CA ILE A 66 3.78 -15.52 3.91
C ILE A 66 4.51 -16.42 2.91
N PHE A 67 3.75 -17.10 2.04
CA PHE A 67 4.32 -17.98 1.01
C PHE A 67 5.22 -17.21 0.05
N MET A 68 4.78 -16.06 -0.45
CA MET A 68 5.58 -15.22 -1.35
C MET A 68 6.86 -14.70 -0.69
N ALA A 69 6.84 -14.42 0.60
CA ALA A 69 8.02 -13.99 1.34
C ALA A 69 9.15 -15.04 1.32
N LEU A 70 8.82 -16.33 1.24
CA LEU A 70 9.80 -17.41 1.16
C LEU A 70 10.64 -17.39 -0.13
N PHE A 71 10.10 -16.82 -1.22
CA PHE A 71 10.85 -16.70 -2.49
C PHE A 71 11.77 -15.46 -2.55
N GLY A 72 11.66 -14.58 -1.57
CA GLY A 72 12.51 -13.41 -1.44
C GLY A 72 12.33 -12.35 -2.54
N THR A 73 13.21 -11.36 -2.52
CA THR A 73 13.13 -10.17 -3.38
C THR A 73 13.38 -10.40 -4.87
N LYS A 74 13.94 -11.55 -5.27
CA LYS A 74 14.27 -11.83 -6.69
C LYS A 74 13.03 -11.95 -7.57
N VAL A 75 11.96 -12.55 -7.06
CA VAL A 75 10.69 -12.70 -7.79
C VAL A 75 10.06 -11.32 -7.97
N ILE A 76 10.02 -10.54 -6.89
CA ILE A 76 9.50 -9.17 -6.91
C ILE A 76 10.22 -8.31 -7.95
N ALA A 77 11.55 -8.38 -7.99
CA ALA A 77 12.35 -7.59 -8.92
C ALA A 77 12.04 -7.93 -10.40
N ARG A 78 11.82 -9.22 -10.72
CA ARG A 78 11.46 -9.65 -12.08
C ARG A 78 10.07 -9.19 -12.51
N MET A 79 9.11 -9.18 -11.60
CA MET A 79 7.73 -8.74 -11.88
C MET A 79 7.61 -7.22 -11.98
N ASN A 80 8.56 -6.47 -11.41
CA ASN A 80 8.44 -5.03 -11.23
C ASN A 80 8.29 -4.25 -12.54
N ALA A 81 9.09 -4.58 -13.57
CA ALA A 81 9.07 -3.86 -14.84
C ALA A 81 7.71 -4.03 -15.56
N ALA A 82 7.22 -5.26 -15.67
CA ALA A 82 5.92 -5.55 -16.28
C ALA A 82 4.78 -4.88 -15.50
N PHE A 83 4.85 -4.91 -14.16
CA PHE A 83 3.87 -4.26 -13.30
C PHE A 83 3.82 -2.74 -13.52
N VAL A 84 4.97 -2.06 -13.56
CA VAL A 84 5.03 -0.61 -13.76
C VAL A 84 4.41 -0.21 -15.11
N VAL A 85 4.72 -0.94 -16.18
CA VAL A 85 4.11 -0.70 -17.50
C VAL A 85 2.59 -0.90 -17.45
N ALA A 86 2.11 -2.01 -16.89
CA ALA A 86 0.69 -2.28 -16.75
C ALA A 86 -0.02 -1.21 -15.92
N LEU A 87 0.59 -0.77 -14.82
CA LEU A 87 0.07 0.32 -13.98
C LEU A 87 -0.11 1.61 -14.78
N PHE A 88 0.93 2.05 -15.52
CA PHE A 88 0.82 3.26 -16.34
C PHE A 88 -0.22 3.14 -17.45
N CYS A 89 -0.38 1.98 -18.06
CA CYS A 89 -1.45 1.75 -19.05
C CYS A 89 -2.84 1.91 -18.44
N VAL A 90 -3.07 1.34 -17.25
CA VAL A 90 -4.36 1.49 -16.56
C VAL A 90 -4.56 2.91 -16.04
N MET A 91 -3.53 3.56 -15.54
CA MET A 91 -3.58 4.97 -15.17
C MET A 91 -4.00 5.84 -16.37
N GLY A 92 -3.37 5.66 -17.52
CA GLY A 92 -3.71 6.36 -18.75
C GLY A 92 -5.16 6.09 -19.18
N TYR A 93 -5.61 4.84 -19.09
CA TYR A 93 -6.98 4.46 -19.41
C TYR A 93 -8.01 5.11 -18.48
N VAL A 94 -7.77 5.16 -17.16
CA VAL A 94 -8.66 5.84 -16.20
C VAL A 94 -8.72 7.34 -16.45
N VAL A 95 -7.58 7.97 -16.71
CA VAL A 95 -7.52 9.40 -17.08
C VAL A 95 -8.30 9.66 -18.36
N TYR A 96 -8.16 8.78 -19.36
CA TYR A 96 -8.95 8.86 -20.59
C TYR A 96 -10.47 8.74 -20.31
N LEU A 97 -10.90 7.80 -19.46
CA LEU A 97 -12.33 7.67 -19.13
C LEU A 97 -12.89 8.91 -18.45
N ILE A 98 -12.17 9.50 -17.50
CA ILE A 98 -12.57 10.73 -16.80
C ILE A 98 -12.67 11.90 -17.81
N ALA A 99 -11.67 12.03 -18.69
CA ALA A 99 -11.66 13.07 -19.72
C ALA A 99 -12.78 12.89 -20.75
N ALA A 100 -12.99 11.68 -21.25
CA ALA A 100 -14.02 11.34 -22.22
C ALA A 100 -15.44 11.60 -21.70
N ASN A 101 -15.65 11.43 -20.39
CA ASN A 101 -16.92 11.74 -19.72
C ASN A 101 -17.06 13.24 -19.35
N GLY A 102 -16.12 14.09 -19.72
CA GLY A 102 -16.14 15.52 -19.37
C GLY A 102 -15.94 15.84 -17.90
N GLN A 103 -15.51 14.87 -17.08
CA GLN A 103 -15.43 14.98 -15.63
C GLN A 103 -14.05 15.44 -15.12
N MET A 104 -13.11 15.76 -16.02
CA MET A 104 -11.73 16.11 -15.62
C MET A 104 -11.67 17.38 -14.77
N GLY A 105 -12.48 18.40 -15.11
CA GLY A 105 -12.55 19.63 -14.32
C GLY A 105 -13.00 19.35 -12.89
N ASP A 106 -14.10 18.63 -12.75
CA ASP A 106 -14.66 18.26 -11.45
C ASP A 106 -13.71 17.37 -10.66
N ALA A 107 -13.06 16.40 -11.33
CA ALA A 107 -12.09 15.49 -10.70
C ALA A 107 -10.84 16.21 -10.15
N LEU A 108 -10.46 17.33 -10.73
CA LEU A 108 -9.32 18.14 -10.28
C LEU A 108 -9.70 19.20 -9.24
N THR A 109 -10.97 19.56 -9.16
CA THR A 109 -11.45 20.65 -8.28
C THR A 109 -12.39 20.20 -7.18
N HIS A 110 -12.74 18.88 -7.14
CA HIS A 110 -13.56 18.36 -6.05
C HIS A 110 -12.88 18.61 -4.70
N GLY A 111 -13.66 18.99 -3.72
CA GLY A 111 -13.18 19.19 -2.35
C GLY A 111 -13.02 17.86 -1.60
N VAL A 112 -13.14 17.94 -0.28
CA VAL A 112 -13.12 16.74 0.58
C VAL A 112 -14.42 15.95 0.36
N MET A 113 -14.29 14.68 0.01
CA MET A 113 -15.42 13.79 -0.34
C MET A 113 -16.09 13.15 0.90
N ILE A 114 -15.54 13.36 2.09
CA ILE A 114 -16.09 12.82 3.35
C ILE A 114 -17.11 13.81 3.91
N PRO A 115 -18.37 13.41 4.13
CA PRO A 115 -19.38 14.28 4.70
C PRO A 115 -18.99 14.84 6.07
N GLY A 116 -19.19 16.14 6.29
CA GLY A 116 -18.88 16.80 7.56
C GLY A 116 -17.41 17.11 7.81
N VAL A 117 -16.52 16.82 6.86
CA VAL A 117 -15.09 17.17 6.95
C VAL A 117 -14.84 18.45 6.18
N GLU A 118 -14.32 19.47 6.86
CA GLU A 118 -13.94 20.73 6.24
C GLU A 118 -12.65 20.59 5.41
N VAL A 119 -12.45 21.47 4.43
CA VAL A 119 -11.27 21.46 3.54
C VAL A 119 -9.96 21.55 4.34
N GLY A 120 -9.91 22.37 5.40
CA GLY A 120 -8.74 22.48 6.27
C GLY A 120 -8.41 21.17 7.01
N GLN A 121 -9.42 20.45 7.47
CA GLN A 121 -9.26 19.14 8.09
C GLN A 121 -8.82 18.09 7.06
N GLY A 122 -9.42 18.10 5.86
CA GLY A 122 -9.02 17.22 4.76
C GLY A 122 -7.56 17.43 4.35
N PHE A 123 -7.11 18.68 4.29
CA PHE A 123 -5.71 19.00 4.04
C PHE A 123 -4.79 18.47 5.15
N ALA A 124 -5.17 18.64 6.42
CA ALA A 124 -4.40 18.11 7.55
C ALA A 124 -4.30 16.56 7.52
N TYR A 125 -5.38 15.86 7.15
CA TYR A 125 -5.35 14.41 6.95
C TYR A 125 -4.40 14.02 5.82
N GLY A 126 -4.43 14.73 4.70
CA GLY A 126 -3.54 14.50 3.56
C GLY A 126 -2.06 14.69 3.94
N VAL A 127 -1.74 15.75 4.66
CA VAL A 127 -0.38 16.03 5.15
C VAL A 127 0.07 14.94 6.13
N ASN A 128 -0.76 14.55 7.09
CA ASN A 128 -0.43 13.48 8.04
C ASN A 128 -0.20 12.15 7.33
N TYR A 129 -1.02 11.81 6.34
CA TYR A 129 -0.84 10.61 5.54
C TYR A 129 0.46 10.63 4.73
N ALA A 130 0.79 11.76 4.11
CA ALA A 130 2.03 11.95 3.38
C ALA A 130 3.27 11.82 4.29
N ILE A 131 3.23 12.42 5.49
CA ILE A 131 4.30 12.30 6.50
C ILE A 131 4.45 10.83 6.94
N MET A 132 3.35 10.14 7.23
CA MET A 132 3.37 8.73 7.63
C MET A 132 3.98 7.85 6.54
N THR A 133 3.57 8.02 5.29
CA THR A 133 4.07 7.24 4.14
C THR A 133 5.54 7.55 3.86
N SER A 134 5.93 8.82 3.91
CA SER A 134 7.32 9.25 3.72
C SER A 134 8.22 8.75 4.85
N GLY A 135 7.73 8.75 6.08
CA GLY A 135 8.42 8.19 7.24
C GLY A 135 8.67 6.67 7.08
N LEU A 136 7.68 5.93 6.60
CA LEU A 136 7.82 4.53 6.25
C LEU A 136 8.91 4.31 5.20
N LEU A 137 8.89 5.06 4.10
CA LEU A 137 9.90 4.96 3.03
C LEU A 137 11.29 5.32 3.55
N ALA A 138 11.42 6.32 4.41
CA ALA A 138 12.69 6.69 5.02
C ALA A 138 13.25 5.56 5.90
N LEU A 139 12.39 4.86 6.64
CA LEU A 139 12.77 3.71 7.44
C LEU A 139 13.21 2.51 6.59
N PHE A 140 12.68 2.34 5.38
CA PHE A 140 13.11 1.32 4.42
C PHE A 140 14.30 1.76 3.55
N ALA A 141 14.70 3.02 3.58
CA ALA A 141 15.72 3.56 2.68
C ALA A 141 17.01 2.74 2.69
N GLY A 142 17.46 2.27 3.85
CA GLY A 142 18.67 1.44 3.97
C GLY A 142 18.59 0.11 3.21
N ASP A 143 17.40 -0.47 3.07
CA ASP A 143 17.22 -1.73 2.34
C ASP A 143 17.28 -1.55 0.81
N PHE A 144 16.96 -0.37 0.31
CA PHE A 144 17.02 -0.05 -1.13
C PHE A 144 18.34 0.60 -1.52
N THR A 145 18.86 1.52 -0.71
CA THR A 145 20.10 2.26 -1.01
C THR A 145 21.35 1.40 -0.95
N ARG A 146 21.30 0.24 -0.29
CA ARG A 146 22.42 -0.73 -0.28
C ARG A 146 22.83 -1.22 -1.67
N TYR A 147 21.97 -1.08 -2.67
CA TYR A 147 22.26 -1.46 -4.06
C TYR A 147 22.85 -0.32 -4.89
N ALA A 148 22.89 0.90 -4.36
CA ALA A 148 23.58 2.02 -5.02
C ALA A 148 25.08 1.73 -5.12
N ARG A 149 25.67 1.99 -6.27
CA ARG A 149 27.10 1.74 -6.53
C ARG A 149 27.98 2.88 -6.00
N LYS A 150 27.45 4.09 -5.98
CA LYS A 150 28.10 5.32 -5.52
C LYS A 150 27.07 6.27 -4.92
N GLU A 151 27.52 7.22 -4.12
CA GLU A 151 26.63 8.20 -3.44
C GLU A 151 25.82 9.04 -4.43
N SER A 152 26.39 9.41 -5.59
CA SER A 152 25.66 10.16 -6.61
C SER A 152 24.44 9.42 -7.19
N ASP A 153 24.35 8.10 -7.05
CA ASP A 153 23.21 7.31 -7.52
C ASP A 153 21.98 7.52 -6.62
N LEU A 154 22.17 8.05 -5.40
CA LEU A 154 21.08 8.32 -4.46
C LEU A 154 20.18 9.49 -4.91
N ILE A 155 20.77 10.49 -5.59
CA ILE A 155 20.02 11.67 -6.07
C ILE A 155 18.95 11.28 -7.10
N PRO A 156 19.29 10.58 -8.22
CA PRO A 156 18.28 10.14 -9.17
C PRO A 156 17.31 9.12 -8.58
N ILE A 157 17.74 8.25 -7.67
CA ILE A 157 16.84 7.31 -6.98
C ILE A 157 15.79 8.08 -6.17
N ALA A 158 16.19 9.07 -5.39
CA ALA A 158 15.29 9.90 -4.62
C ALA A 158 14.38 10.74 -5.52
N GLY A 159 14.93 11.37 -6.56
CA GLY A 159 14.17 12.21 -7.50
C GLY A 159 13.09 11.42 -8.27
N VAL A 160 13.46 10.27 -8.84
CA VAL A 160 12.51 9.39 -9.54
C VAL A 160 11.47 8.83 -8.58
N GLY A 161 11.87 8.43 -7.37
CA GLY A 161 10.95 7.94 -6.35
C GLY A 161 9.93 8.99 -5.93
N SER A 162 10.37 10.24 -5.73
CA SER A 162 9.48 11.35 -5.38
C SER A 162 8.53 11.70 -6.53
N LEU A 163 9.02 11.75 -7.77
CA LEU A 163 8.17 11.99 -8.94
C LEU A 163 7.12 10.89 -9.10
N PHE A 164 7.52 9.64 -8.96
CA PHE A 164 6.61 8.49 -9.02
C PHE A 164 5.55 8.57 -7.92
N ALA A 165 5.92 8.95 -6.71
CA ALA A 165 4.97 9.15 -5.61
C ALA A 165 3.94 10.23 -5.95
N VAL A 166 4.35 11.40 -6.45
CA VAL A 166 3.43 12.47 -6.86
C VAL A 166 2.45 11.97 -7.93
N ILE A 167 2.95 11.29 -8.97
CA ILE A 167 2.10 10.75 -10.05
C ILE A 167 1.09 9.75 -9.49
N THR A 168 1.51 8.83 -8.61
CA THR A 168 0.62 7.83 -8.03
C THR A 168 -0.41 8.42 -7.06
N TYR A 169 -0.07 9.47 -6.32
CA TYR A 169 -1.04 10.19 -5.48
C TYR A 169 -2.10 10.92 -6.32
N LEU A 170 -1.69 11.61 -7.37
CA LEU A 170 -2.63 12.25 -8.30
C LEU A 170 -3.56 11.22 -8.95
N PHE A 171 -3.00 10.10 -9.39
CA PHE A 171 -3.80 9.01 -9.92
C PHE A 171 -4.74 8.43 -8.87
N GLY A 172 -4.27 8.21 -7.63
CA GLY A 172 -5.11 7.75 -6.54
C GLY A 172 -6.31 8.68 -6.29
N ALA A 173 -6.12 9.99 -6.35
CA ALA A 173 -7.20 10.96 -6.24
C ALA A 173 -8.20 10.85 -7.40
N LEU A 174 -7.72 10.75 -8.64
CA LEU A 174 -8.56 10.62 -9.83
C LEU A 174 -9.36 9.31 -9.84
N ILE A 175 -8.73 8.18 -9.52
CA ILE A 175 -9.41 6.89 -9.48
C ILE A 175 -10.44 6.83 -8.35
N THR A 176 -10.13 7.42 -7.20
CA THR A 176 -11.08 7.50 -6.09
C THR A 176 -12.28 8.35 -6.48
N TYR A 177 -12.08 9.51 -7.09
CA TYR A 177 -13.16 10.35 -7.60
C TYR A 177 -14.05 9.57 -8.57
N PHE A 178 -13.47 8.87 -9.53
CA PHE A 178 -14.19 8.11 -10.55
C PHE A 178 -15.12 7.03 -9.96
N GLY A 179 -14.66 6.31 -8.95
CA GLY A 179 -15.41 5.20 -8.36
C GLY A 179 -16.10 5.52 -7.03
N PHE A 180 -16.07 6.77 -6.57
CA PHE A 180 -16.48 7.13 -5.22
C PHE A 180 -17.93 6.77 -4.91
N SER A 181 -18.87 7.18 -5.75
CA SER A 181 -20.31 6.96 -5.51
C SER A 181 -20.66 5.47 -5.43
N GLN A 182 -20.13 4.67 -6.35
CA GLN A 182 -20.35 3.23 -6.36
C GLN A 182 -19.69 2.52 -5.20
N ALA A 183 -18.49 2.98 -4.79
CA ALA A 183 -17.82 2.44 -3.62
C ALA A 183 -18.57 2.79 -2.32
N VAL A 184 -19.12 4.01 -2.20
CA VAL A 184 -19.98 4.41 -1.08
C VAL A 184 -21.23 3.55 -1.03
N GLU A 185 -21.90 3.32 -2.16
CA GLU A 185 -23.08 2.46 -2.25
C GLU A 185 -22.76 1.03 -1.78
N TYR A 186 -21.63 0.47 -2.25
CA TYR A 186 -21.17 -0.85 -1.84
C TYR A 186 -20.95 -0.97 -0.33
N PHE A 187 -20.27 0.01 0.30
CA PHE A 187 -20.05 -0.02 1.74
C PHE A 187 -21.33 0.27 2.55
N SER A 188 -22.20 1.13 2.05
CA SER A 188 -23.52 1.37 2.66
C SER A 188 -24.38 0.10 2.68
N ALA A 189 -24.35 -0.69 1.61
CA ALA A 189 -25.01 -2.00 1.56
C ALA A 189 -24.43 -3.02 2.56
N GLN A 190 -23.20 -2.81 3.04
CA GLN A 190 -22.58 -3.60 4.11
C GLN A 190 -22.87 -3.09 5.52
N GLY A 191 -23.72 -2.07 5.67
CA GLY A 191 -24.14 -1.55 6.97
C GLY A 191 -23.29 -0.39 7.51
N TYR A 192 -22.40 0.19 6.70
CA TYR A 192 -21.71 1.41 7.10
C TYR A 192 -22.66 2.61 7.05
N ASP A 193 -22.53 3.52 8.01
CA ASP A 193 -23.19 4.82 7.95
C ASP A 193 -22.58 5.70 6.83
N ALA A 194 -23.21 6.83 6.51
CA ALA A 194 -22.79 7.67 5.39
C ALA A 194 -21.32 8.14 5.50
N THR A 195 -20.86 8.49 6.70
CA THR A 195 -19.46 8.94 6.93
C THR A 195 -18.50 7.76 6.86
N GLY A 196 -18.85 6.63 7.45
CA GLY A 196 -18.05 5.41 7.41
C GLY A 196 -17.92 4.84 6.00
N ALA A 197 -19.01 4.84 5.21
CA ALA A 197 -19.01 4.40 3.82
C ALA A 197 -18.12 5.29 2.95
N ALA A 198 -18.21 6.62 3.11
CA ALA A 198 -17.35 7.56 2.41
C ALA A 198 -15.87 7.36 2.78
N HIS A 199 -15.57 7.19 4.06
CA HIS A 199 -14.20 6.92 4.53
C HIS A 199 -13.68 5.58 3.99
N ALA A 200 -14.51 4.53 4.02
CA ALA A 200 -14.15 3.23 3.46
C ALA A 200 -13.91 3.30 1.93
N ALA A 201 -14.72 4.07 1.20
CA ALA A 201 -14.54 4.27 -0.24
C ALA A 201 -13.18 4.91 -0.58
N ILE A 202 -12.78 5.95 0.16
CA ILE A 202 -11.50 6.64 -0.05
C ILE A 202 -10.31 5.75 0.30
N THR A 203 -10.43 4.92 1.34
CA THR A 203 -9.34 4.05 1.79
C THR A 203 -9.24 2.73 1.03
N ASN A 204 -10.19 2.44 0.12
CA ASN A 204 -10.22 1.21 -0.70
C ASN A 204 -10.24 1.51 -2.21
N PRO A 205 -9.21 2.14 -2.78
CA PRO A 205 -9.18 2.52 -4.20
C PRO A 205 -9.20 1.31 -5.15
N GLY A 206 -8.98 0.10 -4.64
CA GLY A 206 -9.07 -1.14 -5.39
C GLY A 206 -10.45 -1.39 -6.00
N ILE A 207 -11.53 -1.00 -5.31
CA ILE A 207 -12.90 -1.07 -5.85
C ILE A 207 -13.03 -0.14 -7.06
N SER A 208 -12.55 1.08 -6.95
CA SER A 208 -12.57 2.05 -8.06
C SER A 208 -11.75 1.58 -9.26
N LEU A 209 -10.63 0.88 -9.04
CA LEU A 209 -9.84 0.24 -10.12
C LEU A 209 -10.62 -0.88 -10.81
N VAL A 210 -11.35 -1.70 -10.06
CA VAL A 210 -12.21 -2.76 -10.62
C VAL A 210 -13.36 -2.14 -11.43
N LEU A 211 -13.98 -1.08 -10.92
CA LEU A 211 -15.01 -0.33 -11.65
C LEU A 211 -14.51 0.24 -12.98
N ALA A 212 -13.32 0.82 -12.98
CA ALA A 212 -12.74 1.47 -14.16
C ALA A 212 -12.26 0.48 -15.21
N ALA A 213 -11.65 -0.63 -14.82
CA ALA A 213 -10.92 -1.52 -15.72
C ALA A 213 -11.25 -3.02 -15.52
N GLY A 214 -12.31 -3.34 -14.77
CA GLY A 214 -12.79 -4.72 -14.57
C GLY A 214 -11.71 -5.66 -14.08
N GLY A 215 -11.56 -6.82 -14.71
CA GLY A 215 -10.56 -7.83 -14.37
C GLY A 215 -9.12 -7.36 -14.49
N VAL A 216 -8.82 -6.39 -15.36
CA VAL A 216 -7.48 -5.79 -15.50
C VAL A 216 -7.18 -4.94 -14.26
N GLY A 217 -8.14 -4.15 -13.78
CA GLY A 217 -8.03 -3.39 -12.54
C GLY A 217 -7.80 -4.30 -11.33
N LEU A 218 -8.53 -5.41 -11.26
CA LEU A 218 -8.33 -6.43 -10.23
C LEU A 218 -6.93 -7.05 -10.30
N ALA A 219 -6.46 -7.42 -11.49
CA ALA A 219 -5.12 -7.97 -11.66
C ALA A 219 -4.02 -7.00 -11.21
N ILE A 220 -4.19 -5.70 -11.48
CA ILE A 220 -3.23 -4.67 -11.06
C ILE A 220 -3.20 -4.50 -9.55
N ILE A 221 -4.35 -4.44 -8.88
CA ILE A 221 -4.35 -4.35 -7.42
C ILE A 221 -3.75 -5.62 -6.79
N CYS A 222 -4.03 -6.81 -7.34
CA CYS A 222 -3.39 -8.05 -6.90
C CYS A 222 -1.87 -7.99 -7.01
N LEU A 223 -1.34 -7.62 -8.19
CA LEU A 223 0.11 -7.54 -8.43
C LEU A 223 0.77 -6.46 -7.55
N SER A 224 0.10 -5.32 -7.37
CA SER A 224 0.57 -4.24 -6.52
C SER A 224 0.70 -4.70 -5.07
N GLN A 225 -0.33 -5.28 -4.52
CA GLN A 225 -0.34 -5.77 -3.15
C GLN A 225 0.65 -6.93 -2.97
N MET A 226 0.73 -7.87 -3.90
CA MET A 226 1.74 -8.95 -3.85
C MET A 226 3.15 -8.38 -3.71
N LYS A 227 3.49 -7.33 -4.45
CA LYS A 227 4.80 -6.70 -4.37
C LYS A 227 5.05 -6.03 -3.01
N VAL A 228 4.12 -5.19 -2.57
CA VAL A 228 4.25 -4.40 -1.34
C VAL A 228 4.24 -5.32 -0.12
N GLU A 229 3.28 -6.22 -0.05
CA GLU A 229 3.08 -7.06 1.13
C GLU A 229 4.14 -8.15 1.27
N THR A 230 4.68 -8.65 0.16
CA THR A 230 5.86 -9.54 0.22
C THR A 230 7.07 -8.81 0.80
N SER A 231 7.30 -7.56 0.41
CA SER A 231 8.39 -6.75 0.97
C SER A 231 8.19 -6.47 2.46
N ASN A 232 6.97 -6.17 2.87
CA ASN A 232 6.59 -5.95 4.27
C ASN A 232 6.77 -7.23 5.10
N SER A 233 6.38 -8.39 4.56
CA SER A 233 6.55 -9.68 5.22
C SER A 233 8.03 -10.02 5.46
N ILE A 234 8.91 -9.78 4.46
CA ILE A 234 10.36 -9.96 4.59
C ILE A 234 10.93 -9.00 5.65
N GLY A 235 10.51 -7.73 5.61
CA GLY A 235 10.92 -6.73 6.59
C GLY A 235 10.49 -7.10 8.02
N GLY A 236 9.27 -7.61 8.17
CA GLY A 236 8.73 -8.13 9.42
C GLY A 236 9.52 -9.31 9.96
N ALA A 237 9.81 -10.31 9.11
CA ALA A 237 10.60 -11.48 9.47
C ALA A 237 12.01 -11.08 9.96
N ASN A 238 12.68 -10.15 9.26
CA ASN A 238 13.97 -9.60 9.70
C ASN A 238 13.86 -8.91 11.06
N ALA A 239 12.81 -8.17 11.32
CA ALA A 239 12.60 -7.48 12.60
C ALA A 239 12.36 -8.47 13.74
N VAL A 240 11.56 -9.52 13.50
CA VAL A 240 11.34 -10.61 14.49
C VAL A 240 12.65 -11.31 14.80
N THR A 241 13.41 -11.70 13.78
CA THR A 241 14.72 -12.35 13.96
C THR A 241 15.66 -11.50 14.80
N ASN A 242 15.76 -10.19 14.50
CA ASN A 242 16.60 -9.28 15.28
C ASN A 242 16.11 -9.10 16.73
N LEU A 243 14.79 -9.07 16.94
CA LEU A 243 14.21 -8.97 18.28
C LEU A 243 14.60 -10.17 19.14
N PHE A 244 14.44 -11.39 18.60
CA PHE A 244 14.79 -12.62 19.31
C PHE A 244 16.29 -12.74 19.59
N ASP A 245 17.13 -12.42 18.60
CA ASP A 245 18.59 -12.41 18.80
C ASP A 245 19.01 -11.38 19.86
N SER A 246 18.46 -10.17 19.79
CA SER A 246 18.82 -9.07 20.70
C SER A 246 18.34 -9.27 22.14
N LEU A 247 17.20 -9.93 22.36
CA LEU A 247 16.60 -10.11 23.69
C LEU A 247 16.97 -11.45 24.33
N PHE A 248 17.06 -12.52 23.54
CA PHE A 248 17.17 -13.89 24.02
C PHE A 248 18.43 -14.59 23.53
N GLY A 249 19.24 -13.97 22.67
CA GLY A 249 20.40 -14.59 22.03
C GLY A 249 20.03 -15.74 21.08
N VAL A 250 18.76 -15.85 20.68
CA VAL A 250 18.24 -16.91 19.81
C VAL A 250 18.36 -16.48 18.34
N LYS A 251 19.22 -17.15 17.61
CA LYS A 251 19.38 -16.94 16.16
C LYS A 251 18.34 -17.73 15.40
N LEU A 252 17.28 -17.06 14.96
CA LEU A 252 16.31 -17.65 14.06
C LEU A 252 16.86 -17.62 12.62
N SER A 253 16.92 -18.79 11.98
CA SER A 253 17.23 -18.92 10.55
C SER A 253 15.93 -19.12 9.78
N TRP A 254 15.77 -18.47 8.67
CA TRP A 254 14.66 -18.62 7.73
C TRP A 254 15.15 -18.59 6.28
#